data_d6dedd8f44fddd1bc8bbf824352e660f
#
_entry.id   d6dedd8f44fddd1bc8bbf824352e660f
#
_cell.length_a   1.000
_cell.length_b   1.000
_cell.length_c   1.000
_cell.angle_alpha   90.00
_cell.angle_beta   90.00
_cell.angle_gamma   90.00
#
_symmetry.space_group_name_H-M   'P 1'
#
loop_
_entity.id
_entity.type
_entity.pdbx_description
1 polymer ?
#
loop_
_entity_poly.entity_id
_entity_poly.type
_entity_poly.pdbx_seq_one_letter_code
_entity_poly.pdbx_strand_id
1 'polypeptide(L)'
;MCFDYIDIDQFVTPNPFLDSAVAKIARGGILAVTATDTSALSGTYPRACLRKYWAMPLRNELKHEIGIRILIRKVQLIAAHHRKAAIPLLSYADQHYMRVFFSVAKGKEKADTLLKQHQYFLYCDGCMGRKISEENGGGCSCGEKYTIAGPLWTGML
;
A
#
# COMPACT_ATOMS: atom_id res chain seq x y z
N MET A 1 15.46 20.13 -11.51
CA MET A 1 16.46 19.17 -10.98
C MET A 1 15.71 17.94 -10.49
N CYS A 2 16.07 16.74 -10.95
CA CYS A 2 15.52 15.45 -10.53
C CYS A 2 16.62 14.62 -9.86
N PHE A 3 16.21 13.67 -9.04
CA PHE A 3 17.12 12.79 -8.29
C PHE A 3 16.95 11.34 -8.73
N ASP A 4 18.03 10.60 -8.85
CA ASP A 4 18.00 9.17 -9.19
C ASP A 4 17.66 8.28 -8.00
N TYR A 5 17.84 8.79 -6.79
CA TYR A 5 17.48 8.13 -5.54
C TYR A 5 16.91 9.13 -4.54
N ILE A 6 15.77 8.81 -3.98
CA ILE A 6 15.17 9.55 -2.87
C ILE A 6 14.78 8.54 -1.78
N ASP A 7 15.15 8.85 -0.55
CA ASP A 7 14.78 8.07 0.64
C ASP A 7 13.90 8.90 1.57
N ILE A 8 12.70 8.42 1.81
CA ILE A 8 11.78 8.98 2.81
C ILE A 8 11.87 8.09 4.04
N ASP A 9 12.70 8.49 4.99
CA ASP A 9 12.89 7.81 6.27
C ASP A 9 12.48 8.73 7.41
N GLN A 10 11.19 8.92 7.56
CA GLN A 10 10.58 9.83 8.53
C GLN A 10 9.95 9.08 9.70
N PHE A 11 9.93 9.73 10.86
CA PHE A 11 9.14 9.25 11.99
C PHE A 11 7.64 9.37 11.66
N VAL A 12 6.88 8.34 12.03
CA VAL A 12 5.43 8.20 11.88
C VAL A 12 5.04 7.87 10.45
N THR A 13 4.63 8.83 9.64
CA THR A 13 4.10 8.57 8.30
C THR A 13 4.90 9.27 7.21
N PRO A 14 5.17 8.61 6.06
CA PRO A 14 5.85 9.25 4.92
C PRO A 14 4.95 10.24 4.16
N ASN A 15 3.65 10.26 4.43
CA ASN A 15 2.65 10.97 3.64
C ASN A 15 2.97 12.44 3.32
N PRO A 16 3.47 13.27 4.26
CA PRO A 16 3.76 14.67 3.98
C PRO A 16 4.84 14.89 2.92
N PHE A 17 5.68 13.89 2.68
CA PHE A 17 6.82 13.98 1.78
C PHE A 17 6.61 13.26 0.44
N LEU A 18 5.58 12.42 0.32
CA LEU A 18 5.34 11.59 -0.87
C LEU A 18 5.16 12.44 -2.13
N ASP A 19 4.35 13.48 -2.07
CA ASP A 19 4.05 14.32 -3.25
C ASP A 19 5.32 14.98 -3.80
N SER A 20 6.09 15.64 -2.95
CA SER A 20 7.34 16.32 -3.36
C SER A 20 8.42 15.32 -3.80
N ALA A 21 8.53 14.17 -3.16
CA ALA A 21 9.47 13.12 -3.56
C ALA A 21 9.12 12.57 -4.94
N VAL A 22 7.86 12.23 -5.17
CA VAL A 22 7.39 11.74 -6.48
C VAL A 22 7.56 12.79 -7.56
N ALA A 23 7.31 14.07 -7.27
CA ALA A 23 7.54 15.15 -8.23
C ALA A 23 9.01 15.24 -8.67
N LYS A 24 9.95 14.97 -7.77
CA LYS A 24 11.41 15.16 -7.97
C LYS A 24 12.20 13.89 -8.34
N ILE A 25 11.62 12.70 -8.23
CA ILE A 25 12.29 11.47 -8.62
C ILE A 25 12.44 11.41 -10.15
N ALA A 26 13.63 11.04 -10.61
CA ALA A 26 13.93 10.88 -12.03
C ALA A 26 13.21 9.67 -12.62
N ARG A 27 13.06 9.66 -13.95
CA ARG A 27 12.58 8.49 -14.69
C ARG A 27 13.56 7.31 -14.47
N GLY A 28 13.03 6.18 -14.02
CA GLY A 28 13.85 5.01 -13.67
C GLY A 28 14.58 5.14 -12.33
N GLY A 29 14.37 6.24 -11.61
CA GLY A 29 14.93 6.42 -10.27
C GLY A 29 14.30 5.50 -9.23
N ILE A 30 14.97 5.38 -8.10
CA ILE A 30 14.54 4.56 -6.96
C ILE A 30 13.98 5.46 -5.85
N LEU A 31 12.76 5.19 -5.45
CA LEU A 31 12.11 5.81 -4.30
C LEU A 31 12.02 4.79 -3.17
N ALA A 32 12.70 5.05 -2.06
CA ALA A 32 12.57 4.28 -0.83
C ALA A 32 11.61 4.99 0.13
N VAL A 33 10.68 4.25 0.71
CA VAL A 33 9.65 4.80 1.60
C VAL A 33 9.57 3.97 2.87
N THR A 34 9.71 4.62 4.02
CA THR A 34 9.58 4.02 5.34
C THR A 34 8.38 4.61 6.06
N ALA A 35 7.55 3.75 6.65
CA ALA A 35 6.47 4.11 7.56
C ALA A 35 6.76 3.48 8.93
N THR A 36 6.76 4.29 9.99
CA THR A 36 6.96 3.82 11.37
C THR A 36 5.66 3.81 12.18
N ASP A 37 4.55 4.29 11.61
CA ASP A 37 3.22 4.21 12.21
C ASP A 37 2.56 2.84 11.98
N THR A 38 3.28 1.79 12.30
CA THR A 38 2.86 0.39 12.11
C THR A 38 1.56 0.06 12.82
N SER A 39 1.24 0.74 13.92
CA SER A 39 -0.03 0.57 14.64
C SER A 39 -1.26 0.94 13.79
N ALA A 40 -1.14 1.92 12.90
CA ALA A 40 -2.19 2.24 11.94
C ALA A 40 -2.27 1.18 10.84
N LEU A 41 -1.13 0.89 10.19
CA LEU A 41 -1.06 -0.05 9.06
C LEU A 41 -1.36 -1.51 9.43
N SER A 42 -1.04 -1.93 10.66
CA SER A 42 -1.30 -3.28 11.16
C SER A 42 -2.63 -3.47 11.89
N GLY A 43 -3.51 -2.46 11.87
CA GLY A 43 -4.89 -2.58 12.29
C GLY A 43 -5.17 -2.32 13.76
N THR A 44 -4.20 -1.87 14.57
CA THR A 44 -4.44 -1.44 15.95
C THR A 44 -5.34 -0.20 15.99
N TYR A 45 -5.11 0.74 15.06
CA TYR A 45 -5.93 1.95 14.92
C TYR A 45 -6.49 2.08 13.49
N PRO A 46 -7.56 1.32 13.14
CA PRO A 46 -8.06 1.25 11.77
C PRO A 46 -8.55 2.59 11.22
N ARG A 47 -9.14 3.44 12.05
CA ARG A 47 -9.56 4.78 11.63
C ARG A 47 -8.38 5.70 11.29
N ALA A 48 -7.24 5.53 11.97
CA ALA A 48 -6.03 6.26 11.61
C ALA A 48 -5.48 5.80 10.26
N CYS A 49 -5.50 4.49 9.99
CA CYS A 49 -5.14 3.95 8.68
C CYS A 49 -6.03 4.50 7.56
N LEU A 50 -7.35 4.52 7.79
CA LEU A 50 -8.30 5.07 6.81
C LEU A 50 -8.00 6.55 6.49
N ARG A 51 -7.75 7.38 7.51
CA ARG A 51 -7.42 8.80 7.29
C ARG A 51 -6.09 9.02 6.60
N LYS A 52 -5.05 8.24 6.97
CA LYS A 52 -3.67 8.44 6.48
C LYS A 52 -3.39 7.72 5.17
N TYR A 53 -3.92 6.50 5.01
CA TYR A 53 -3.61 5.62 3.88
C TYR A 53 -4.81 5.30 2.98
N TRP A 54 -6.00 5.81 3.33
CA TRP A 54 -7.24 5.65 2.55
C TRP A 54 -7.62 4.18 2.33
N ALA A 55 -7.36 3.35 3.33
CA ALA A 55 -7.65 1.93 3.30
C ALA A 55 -7.92 1.38 4.70
N MET A 56 -8.69 0.30 4.76
CA MET A 56 -8.91 -0.45 6.00
C MET A 56 -7.82 -1.50 6.17
N PRO A 57 -7.16 -1.55 7.34
CA PRO A 57 -6.15 -2.56 7.64
C PRO A 57 -6.78 -3.88 8.10
N LEU A 58 -5.96 -4.91 8.25
CA LEU A 58 -6.35 -6.19 8.83
C LEU A 58 -5.52 -6.45 10.09
N ARG A 59 -6.17 -6.89 11.18
CA ARG A 59 -5.51 -7.19 12.45
C ARG A 59 -5.53 -8.70 12.73
N ASN A 60 -4.67 -9.43 12.04
CA ASN A 60 -4.43 -10.86 12.26
C ASN A 60 -2.98 -11.21 11.89
N GLU A 61 -2.69 -12.48 11.66
CA GLU A 61 -1.35 -12.95 11.26
C GLU A 61 -0.84 -12.33 9.96
N LEU A 62 -1.72 -11.85 9.07
CA LEU A 62 -1.36 -11.20 7.80
C LEU A 62 -1.16 -9.69 7.90
N LYS A 63 -1.27 -9.11 9.09
CA LYS A 63 -1.28 -7.65 9.32
C LYS A 63 -0.09 -6.91 8.69
N HIS A 64 1.10 -7.50 8.68
CA HIS A 64 2.30 -6.87 8.13
C HIS A 64 2.28 -6.85 6.60
N GLU A 65 1.89 -7.95 5.97
CA GLU A 65 1.75 -8.00 4.51
C GLU A 65 0.64 -7.07 4.02
N ILE A 66 -0.51 -7.09 4.68
CA ILE A 66 -1.61 -6.19 4.36
C ILE A 66 -1.20 -4.73 4.55
N GLY A 67 -0.50 -4.40 5.61
CA GLY A 67 0.02 -3.05 5.87
C GLY A 67 0.98 -2.56 4.79
N ILE A 68 1.92 -3.40 4.36
CA ILE A 68 2.83 -3.10 3.24
C ILE A 68 2.03 -2.84 1.95
N ARG A 69 1.06 -3.67 1.62
CA ARG A 69 0.23 -3.53 0.42
C ARG A 69 -0.62 -2.25 0.44
N ILE A 70 -1.07 -1.82 1.61
CA ILE A 70 -1.74 -0.53 1.81
C ILE A 70 -0.76 0.64 1.59
N LEU A 71 0.44 0.56 2.14
CA LEU A 71 1.50 1.56 1.94
C LEU A 71 1.87 1.68 0.46
N ILE A 72 2.05 0.56 -0.24
CA ILE A 72 2.35 0.53 -1.68
C ILE A 72 1.26 1.24 -2.46
N ARG A 73 -0.01 0.90 -2.21
CA ARG A 73 -1.14 1.56 -2.87
C ARG A 73 -1.12 3.08 -2.65
N LYS A 74 -0.85 3.54 -1.44
CA LYS A 74 -0.76 4.99 -1.14
C LYS A 74 0.29 5.68 -2.00
N VAL A 75 1.48 5.11 -2.10
CA VAL A 75 2.55 5.65 -2.93
C VAL A 75 2.17 5.64 -4.41
N GLN A 76 1.54 4.57 -4.89
CA GLN A 76 1.08 4.46 -6.29
C GLN A 76 0.01 5.50 -6.65
N LEU A 77 -0.92 5.79 -5.73
CA LEU A 77 -1.93 6.84 -5.93
C LEU A 77 -1.28 8.23 -6.07
N ILE A 78 -0.31 8.54 -5.22
CA ILE A 78 0.42 9.81 -5.30
C ILE A 78 1.27 9.86 -6.59
N ALA A 79 1.92 8.76 -6.95
CA ALA A 79 2.69 8.66 -8.19
C ALA A 79 1.82 8.86 -9.43
N ALA A 80 0.63 8.27 -9.47
CA ALA A 80 -0.32 8.40 -10.56
C ALA A 80 -0.77 9.87 -10.76
N HIS A 81 -0.93 10.63 -9.68
CA HIS A 81 -1.21 12.07 -9.75
C HIS A 81 -0.15 12.82 -10.57
N HIS A 82 1.10 12.41 -10.49
CA HIS A 82 2.22 12.93 -11.28
C HIS A 82 2.44 12.20 -12.61
N ARG A 83 1.50 11.38 -13.07
CA ARG A 83 1.63 10.53 -14.28
C ARG A 83 2.86 9.63 -14.24
N LYS A 84 3.18 9.12 -13.05
CA LYS A 84 4.28 8.18 -12.79
C LYS A 84 3.73 6.89 -12.21
N ALA A 85 4.43 5.79 -12.48
CA ALA A 85 4.12 4.46 -11.95
C ALA A 85 5.19 4.06 -10.94
N ALA A 86 4.81 3.85 -9.69
CA ALA A 86 5.68 3.35 -8.64
C ALA A 86 5.58 1.82 -8.57
N ILE A 87 6.59 1.14 -9.10
CA ILE A 87 6.64 -0.32 -9.19
C ILE A 87 7.44 -0.84 -8.00
N PRO A 88 6.83 -1.63 -7.09
CA PRO A 88 7.55 -2.17 -5.95
C PRO A 88 8.62 -3.17 -6.41
N LEU A 89 9.83 -3.06 -5.84
CA LEU A 89 10.98 -3.91 -6.12
C LEU A 89 11.31 -4.82 -4.94
N LEU A 90 11.23 -4.26 -3.73
CA LEU A 90 11.55 -4.95 -2.49
C LEU A 90 10.74 -4.33 -1.37
N SER A 91 10.20 -5.16 -0.51
CA SER A 91 9.49 -4.71 0.69
C SER A 91 9.83 -5.61 1.88
N TYR A 92 9.84 -5.02 3.05
CA TYR A 92 9.95 -5.77 4.30
C TYR A 92 9.29 -5.02 5.46
N ALA A 93 8.88 -5.76 6.46
CA ALA A 93 8.29 -5.25 7.68
C ALA A 93 9.01 -5.80 8.90
N ASP A 94 9.17 -4.94 9.88
CA ASP A 94 9.55 -5.28 11.24
C ASP A 94 8.45 -4.82 12.20
N GLN A 95 8.62 -5.07 13.49
CA GLN A 95 7.66 -4.63 14.52
C GLN A 95 7.49 -3.11 14.55
N HIS A 96 8.51 -2.35 14.16
CA HIS A 96 8.58 -0.91 14.31
C HIS A 96 8.50 -0.12 13.02
N TYR A 97 8.64 -0.76 11.85
CA TYR A 97 8.60 -0.08 10.56
C TYR A 97 8.22 -1.01 9.42
N MET A 98 7.70 -0.40 8.36
CA MET A 98 7.49 -1.02 7.05
C MET A 98 8.26 -0.22 6.02
N ARG A 99 9.02 -0.90 5.17
CA ARG A 99 9.87 -0.26 4.16
C ARG A 99 9.63 -0.87 2.79
N VAL A 100 9.52 -0.01 1.79
CA VAL A 100 9.32 -0.43 0.39
C VAL A 100 10.23 0.40 -0.52
N PHE A 101 10.86 -0.27 -1.46
CA PHE A 101 11.64 0.33 -2.54
C PHE A 101 10.86 0.23 -3.85
N PHE A 102 10.78 1.33 -4.57
CA PHE A 102 10.07 1.43 -5.83
C PHE A 102 11.02 1.85 -6.95
N SER A 103 10.89 1.24 -8.12
CA SER A 103 11.33 1.85 -9.37
C SER A 103 10.23 2.74 -9.91
N VAL A 104 10.55 3.98 -10.28
CA VAL A 104 9.56 4.94 -10.73
C VAL A 104 9.64 5.14 -12.23
N ALA A 105 8.64 4.68 -12.96
CA ALA A 105 8.50 4.87 -14.40
C ALA A 105 7.61 6.07 -14.72
N LYS A 106 7.89 6.77 -15.81
CA LYS A 106 7.02 7.83 -16.33
C LYS A 106 6.00 7.25 -17.32
N GLY A 107 4.76 7.67 -17.23
CA GLY A 107 3.68 7.31 -18.17
C GLY A 107 2.35 7.07 -17.48
N LYS A 108 1.31 7.78 -17.95
CA LYS A 108 -0.06 7.67 -17.42
C LYS A 108 -0.63 6.25 -17.59
N GLU A 109 -0.38 5.60 -18.71
CA GLU A 109 -0.88 4.24 -18.99
C GLU A 109 -0.28 3.21 -18.04
N LYS A 110 1.02 3.36 -17.70
CA LYS A 110 1.67 2.51 -16.69
C LYS A 110 1.08 2.73 -15.31
N ALA A 111 0.81 3.99 -14.94
CA ALA A 111 0.12 4.31 -13.71
C ALA A 111 -1.28 3.68 -13.65
N ASP A 112 -2.07 3.84 -14.71
CA ASP A 112 -3.43 3.28 -14.81
C ASP A 112 -3.42 1.76 -14.70
N THR A 113 -2.42 1.08 -15.27
CA THR A 113 -2.26 -0.38 -15.16
C THR A 113 -2.03 -0.82 -13.71
N LEU A 114 -1.22 -0.08 -12.94
CA LEU A 114 -1.03 -0.36 -11.52
C LEU A 114 -2.30 -0.12 -10.71
N LEU A 115 -3.03 0.96 -10.98
CA LEU A 115 -4.26 1.30 -10.25
C LEU A 115 -5.36 0.24 -10.42
N LYS A 116 -5.42 -0.45 -11.56
CA LYS A 116 -6.35 -1.56 -11.77
C LYS A 116 -6.12 -2.76 -10.85
N GLN A 117 -4.94 -2.85 -10.25
CA GLN A 117 -4.59 -3.90 -9.28
C GLN A 117 -4.85 -3.48 -7.83
N HIS A 118 -5.53 -2.36 -7.60
CA HIS A 118 -5.99 -1.94 -6.29
C HIS A 118 -7.35 -2.57 -6.01
N GLN A 119 -7.38 -3.59 -5.17
CA GLN A 119 -8.56 -4.39 -4.85
C GLN A 119 -8.69 -4.61 -3.35
N TYR A 120 -9.79 -5.23 -2.94
CA TYR A 120 -10.04 -5.60 -1.55
C TYR A 120 -9.54 -7.00 -1.26
N PHE A 121 -9.06 -7.19 -0.05
CA PHE A 121 -8.73 -8.49 0.52
C PHE A 121 -9.84 -8.90 1.47
N LEU A 122 -10.48 -10.02 1.18
CA LEU A 122 -11.56 -10.58 1.97
C LEU A 122 -11.02 -11.78 2.74
N TYR A 123 -11.18 -11.75 4.06
CA TYR A 123 -10.73 -12.81 4.96
C TYR A 123 -11.89 -13.35 5.78
N CYS A 124 -12.01 -14.66 5.87
CA CYS A 124 -13.02 -15.34 6.67
C CYS A 124 -12.40 -15.81 7.99
N ASP A 125 -12.83 -15.25 9.10
CA ASP A 125 -12.35 -15.66 10.42
C ASP A 125 -12.83 -17.09 10.81
N GLY A 126 -13.92 -17.56 10.23
CA GLY A 126 -14.48 -18.87 10.51
C GLY A 126 -13.71 -20.03 9.87
N CYS A 127 -13.38 -19.94 8.58
CA CYS A 127 -12.69 -21.00 7.84
C CYS A 127 -11.30 -20.62 7.33
N MET A 128 -10.81 -19.42 7.66
CA MET A 128 -9.55 -18.83 7.18
C MET A 128 -9.47 -18.69 5.64
N GLY A 129 -10.60 -18.75 4.96
CA GLY A 129 -10.72 -18.54 3.51
C GLY A 129 -10.32 -17.13 3.13
N ARG A 130 -9.65 -17.00 1.99
CA ARG A 130 -9.08 -15.72 1.50
C ARG A 130 -9.51 -15.48 0.07
N LYS A 131 -9.83 -14.24 -0.25
CA LYS A 131 -10.23 -13.85 -1.61
C LYS A 131 -9.84 -12.42 -1.91
N ILE A 132 -9.36 -12.17 -3.12
CA ILE A 132 -9.22 -10.83 -3.70
C ILE A 132 -10.50 -10.48 -4.44
N SER A 133 -11.00 -9.26 -4.30
CA SER A 133 -12.24 -8.82 -4.92
C SER A 133 -12.19 -7.34 -5.28
N GLU A 134 -12.84 -6.98 -6.37
CA GLU A 134 -13.11 -5.58 -6.72
C GLU A 134 -14.19 -4.98 -5.80
N GLU A 135 -15.04 -5.81 -5.24
CA GLU A 135 -16.12 -5.43 -4.34
C GLU A 135 -15.72 -5.59 -2.87
N ASN A 136 -16.19 -4.68 -2.05
CA ASN A 136 -15.92 -4.64 -0.61
C ASN A 136 -16.98 -5.36 0.23
N GLY A 137 -17.52 -6.45 -0.24
CA GLY A 137 -18.60 -7.16 0.48
C GLY A 137 -18.74 -8.61 0.08
N GLY A 138 -19.70 -9.25 0.71
CA GLY A 138 -20.08 -10.64 0.45
C GLY A 138 -19.91 -11.55 1.65
N GLY A 139 -20.49 -12.74 1.52
CA GLY A 139 -20.39 -13.83 2.49
C GLY A 139 -19.43 -14.91 2.02
N CYS A 140 -18.81 -15.59 2.96
CA CYS A 140 -18.00 -16.78 2.70
C CYS A 140 -18.93 -17.98 2.45
N SER A 141 -18.42 -18.95 1.67
CA SER A 141 -19.12 -20.22 1.43
C SER A 141 -19.41 -21.03 2.71
N CYS A 142 -18.68 -20.75 3.80
CA CYS A 142 -18.94 -21.36 5.12
C CYS A 142 -20.10 -20.72 5.90
N GLY A 143 -20.71 -19.63 5.38
CA GLY A 143 -21.83 -18.90 6.00
C GLY A 143 -21.45 -17.68 6.81
N GLU A 144 -20.16 -17.48 7.10
CA GLU A 144 -19.67 -16.30 7.83
C GLU A 144 -19.50 -15.09 6.91
N LYS A 145 -19.50 -13.89 7.51
CA LYS A 145 -19.16 -12.65 6.79
C LYS A 145 -17.65 -12.51 6.68
N TYR A 146 -17.19 -11.95 5.56
CA TYR A 146 -15.80 -11.58 5.41
C TYR A 146 -15.42 -10.37 6.26
N THR A 147 -14.24 -10.43 6.87
CA THR A 147 -13.49 -9.25 7.31
C THR A 147 -12.78 -8.66 6.09
N ILE A 148 -12.91 -7.34 5.88
CA ILE A 148 -12.49 -6.67 4.65
C ILE A 148 -11.32 -5.75 4.95
N ALA A 149 -10.25 -5.89 4.18
CA ALA A 149 -9.11 -4.98 4.18
C ALA A 149 -8.93 -4.33 2.80
N GLY A 150 -8.39 -3.14 2.78
CA GLY A 150 -8.09 -2.42 1.55
C GLY A 150 -8.96 -1.18 1.30
N PRO A 151 -9.00 -0.67 0.06
CA PRO A 151 -8.28 -1.20 -1.11
C PRO A 151 -6.77 -1.26 -0.90
N LEU A 152 -6.11 -2.23 -1.51
CA LEU A 152 -4.68 -2.46 -1.36
C LEU A 152 -4.06 -2.97 -2.68
N TRP A 153 -2.73 -2.93 -2.77
CA TRP A 153 -1.98 -3.48 -3.89
C TRP A 153 -2.07 -5.01 -3.91
N THR A 154 -2.52 -5.58 -5.01
CA THR A 154 -2.68 -7.04 -5.18
C THR A 154 -1.64 -7.67 -6.10
N GLY A 155 -0.76 -6.87 -6.68
CA GLY A 155 0.34 -7.37 -7.50
C GLY A 155 1.44 -8.06 -6.69
N MET A 156 2.49 -8.47 -7.39
CA MET A 156 3.65 -9.11 -6.80
C MET A 156 4.41 -8.17 -5.87
N LEU A 157 4.93 -8.69 -4.77
CA LEU A 157 5.83 -8.01 -3.83
C LEU A 157 7.26 -8.46 -4.03
#